data_9c4f269c036d2b92163187aab9762c87
#
_entry.id   9c4f269c036d2b92163187aab9762c87
#
_cell.length_a   1.000
_cell.length_b   1.000
_cell.length_c   1.000
_cell.angle_alpha   90.00
_cell.angle_beta   90.00
_cell.angle_gamma   90.00
#
_symmetry.space_group_name_H-M   'P 1'
#
loop_
_entity.id
_entity.type
_entity.pdbx_description
1 polymer ?
#
loop_
_entity_poly.entity_id
_entity_poly.type
_entity_poly.pdbx_seq_one_letter_code
_entity_poly.pdbx_strand_id
1 'polypeptide(L)'
;YAAGRLPGGYNKRESGRPSDEETLSARIIDRPIRPMFPDNFNREVQVIVQALSADKKFAPDVLGVSAASLAIGLSELPFEEQVAAVRVAVLDGQPVVLPSYDQVAVADLDLVVAGTENSVCMVEGGAYEVSEETMIQAILAGHEVIKLLCRAQQELVDRCSKPKMVLTPKNAGEAHEQLEATIKEVIFQELSDTLHTPMVKTEHYPAMAALEEKALADERVFAIIGEDEVL
;
A
#
# COMPACT_ATOMS: atom_id res chain seq x y z
N TYR A 1 9.28 11.17 -12.32
CA TYR A 1 9.92 11.62 -13.58
C TYR A 1 10.35 13.07 -13.49
N ALA A 2 11.44 13.43 -14.13
CA ALA A 2 11.82 14.83 -14.32
C ALA A 2 10.80 15.55 -15.22
N ALA A 3 10.67 16.87 -15.07
CA ALA A 3 9.78 17.68 -15.91
C ALA A 3 10.08 17.46 -17.41
N GLY A 4 9.03 17.29 -18.20
CA GLY A 4 9.14 17.02 -19.63
C GLY A 4 9.36 15.57 -20.04
N ARG A 5 9.54 14.65 -19.06
CA ARG A 5 9.60 13.21 -19.32
C ARG A 5 8.24 12.57 -19.06
N LEU A 6 7.83 11.66 -19.93
CA LEU A 6 6.62 10.87 -19.81
C LEU A 6 6.96 9.38 -19.93
N PRO A 7 6.27 8.50 -19.16
CA PRO A 7 6.42 7.06 -19.33
C PRO A 7 6.02 6.64 -20.76
N GLY A 8 6.83 5.81 -21.38
CA GLY A 8 6.55 5.27 -22.70
C GLY A 8 6.66 6.27 -23.86
N GLY A 9 7.55 7.27 -23.73
CA GLY A 9 7.74 8.38 -24.67
C GLY A 9 7.47 8.05 -26.13
N TYR A 10 6.70 8.90 -26.81
CA TYR A 10 6.31 8.78 -28.22
C TYR A 10 7.53 8.73 -29.18
N ASN A 11 8.63 9.35 -28.78
CA ASN A 11 9.89 9.32 -29.52
C ASN A 11 10.83 8.26 -28.93
N LYS A 12 11.12 7.21 -29.68
CA LYS A 12 12.12 6.16 -29.34
C LYS A 12 13.55 6.69 -29.08
N ARG A 13 13.80 7.99 -29.27
CA ARG A 13 15.08 8.66 -29.01
C ARG A 13 15.25 9.14 -27.56
N GLU A 14 14.15 9.26 -26.81
CA GLU A 14 14.21 9.50 -25.38
C GLU A 14 14.34 8.15 -24.68
N SER A 15 15.15 8.08 -23.61
CA SER A 15 15.35 6.84 -22.87
C SER A 15 13.98 6.29 -22.42
N GLY A 16 13.48 5.28 -23.11
CA GLY A 16 12.13 4.75 -22.91
C GLY A 16 11.99 3.92 -21.60
N ARG A 17 13.07 3.77 -20.83
CA ARG A 17 13.05 3.09 -19.54
C ARG A 17 13.36 4.09 -18.41
N PRO A 18 12.64 4.01 -17.29
CA PRO A 18 12.99 4.73 -16.07
C PRO A 18 14.41 4.36 -15.61
N SER A 19 15.11 5.30 -14.97
CA SER A 19 16.35 5.00 -14.26
C SER A 19 16.04 4.13 -13.01
N ASP A 20 17.07 3.55 -12.41
CA ASP A 20 16.90 2.77 -11.18
C ASP A 20 16.34 3.63 -10.05
N GLU A 21 16.77 4.89 -9.93
CA GLU A 21 16.26 5.85 -8.95
C GLU A 21 14.78 6.19 -9.21
N GLU A 22 14.40 6.42 -10.48
CA GLU A 22 12.99 6.66 -10.85
C GLU A 22 12.12 5.43 -10.54
N THR A 23 12.66 4.22 -10.77
CA THR A 23 11.97 2.97 -10.47
C THR A 23 11.78 2.78 -8.96
N LEU A 24 12.82 3.05 -8.15
CA LEU A 24 12.73 2.98 -6.69
C LEU A 24 11.75 4.02 -6.14
N SER A 25 11.82 5.25 -6.63
CA SER A 25 10.87 6.31 -6.24
C SER A 25 9.42 5.95 -6.61
N ALA A 26 9.20 5.33 -7.78
CA ALA A 26 7.88 4.86 -8.17
C ALA A 26 7.37 3.76 -7.22
N ARG A 27 8.24 2.87 -6.74
CA ARG A 27 7.87 1.83 -5.77
C ARG A 27 7.55 2.41 -4.40
N ILE A 28 8.30 3.43 -3.95
CA ILE A 28 8.01 4.15 -2.69
C ILE A 28 6.62 4.80 -2.76
N ILE A 29 6.21 5.32 -3.93
CA ILE A 29 4.89 5.91 -4.12
C ILE A 29 3.79 4.85 -4.20
N ASP A 30 4.00 3.78 -4.97
CA ASP A 30 3.00 2.74 -5.22
C ASP A 30 2.64 1.92 -3.96
N ARG A 31 3.65 1.50 -3.19
CA ARG A 31 3.48 0.58 -2.06
C ARG A 31 2.50 1.05 -0.98
N PRO A 32 2.53 2.30 -0.51
CA PRO A 32 1.60 2.77 0.51
C PRO A 32 0.22 3.15 -0.04
N ILE A 33 0.09 3.40 -1.34
CA ILE A 33 -1.15 3.84 -1.99
C ILE A 33 -2.00 2.65 -2.45
N ARG A 34 -1.37 1.62 -2.97
CA ARG A 34 -2.06 0.45 -3.53
C ARG A 34 -3.04 -0.22 -2.57
N PRO A 35 -2.70 -0.48 -1.29
CA PRO A 35 -3.63 -1.11 -0.35
C PRO A 35 -4.80 -0.22 0.10
N MET A 36 -4.81 1.06 -0.27
CA MET A 36 -5.92 1.97 0.07
C MET A 36 -7.09 1.90 -0.91
N PHE A 37 -6.98 1.10 -1.96
CA PHE A 37 -8.10 0.82 -2.85
C PHE A 37 -8.89 -0.38 -2.33
N PRO A 38 -10.23 -0.37 -2.42
CA PRO A 38 -11.06 -1.50 -2.04
C PRO A 38 -10.75 -2.76 -2.88
N ASP A 39 -10.86 -3.94 -2.28
CA ASP A 39 -10.54 -5.22 -2.94
C ASP A 39 -11.37 -5.49 -4.20
N ASN A 40 -12.60 -4.97 -4.26
CA ASN A 40 -13.48 -5.10 -5.41
C ASN A 40 -13.22 -4.05 -6.52
N PHE A 41 -12.20 -3.20 -6.36
CA PHE A 41 -11.79 -2.26 -7.40
C PHE A 41 -10.83 -2.92 -8.38
N ASN A 42 -11.30 -3.25 -9.57
CA ASN A 42 -10.56 -4.02 -10.59
C ASN A 42 -10.21 -3.21 -11.86
N ARG A 43 -10.15 -1.87 -11.75
CA ARG A 43 -9.78 -1.01 -12.88
C ARG A 43 -8.30 -0.64 -12.82
N GLU A 44 -7.68 -0.45 -13.98
CA GLU A 44 -6.33 0.09 -14.06
C GLU A 44 -6.29 1.55 -13.62
N VAL A 45 -5.31 1.88 -12.77
CA VAL A 45 -5.01 3.25 -12.34
C VAL A 45 -3.57 3.56 -12.69
N GLN A 46 -3.38 4.64 -13.43
CA GLN A 46 -2.05 5.17 -13.71
C GLN A 46 -1.88 6.53 -13.02
N VAL A 47 -0.85 6.63 -12.18
CA VAL A 47 -0.46 7.87 -11.51
C VAL A 47 0.91 8.29 -12.03
N ILE A 48 1.00 9.51 -12.57
CA ILE A 48 2.25 10.07 -13.09
C ILE A 48 2.66 11.23 -12.20
N VAL A 49 3.79 11.08 -11.53
CA VAL A 49 4.37 12.12 -10.68
C VAL A 49 5.57 12.74 -11.38
N GLN A 50 5.56 14.05 -11.53
CA GLN A 50 6.63 14.82 -12.16
C GLN A 50 7.20 15.86 -11.21
N ALA A 51 8.52 15.87 -11.03
CA ALA A 51 9.22 16.90 -10.30
C ALA A 51 9.42 18.13 -11.20
N LEU A 52 8.65 19.18 -10.98
CA LEU A 52 8.71 20.43 -11.76
C LEU A 52 9.84 21.34 -11.30
N SER A 53 10.16 21.32 -10.01
CA SER A 53 11.22 22.12 -9.40
C SER A 53 11.81 21.39 -8.20
N ALA A 54 13.10 21.49 -7.99
CA ALA A 54 13.79 20.92 -6.83
C ALA A 54 14.98 21.82 -6.45
N ASP A 55 15.21 21.99 -5.15
CA ASP A 55 16.32 22.77 -4.62
C ASP A 55 17.62 21.96 -4.47
N LYS A 56 17.58 20.66 -4.80
CA LYS A 56 18.69 19.71 -4.65
C LYS A 56 19.17 19.52 -3.20
N LYS A 57 18.38 19.94 -2.25
CA LYS A 57 18.69 19.82 -0.81
C LYS A 57 17.91 18.69 -0.15
N PHE A 58 16.66 18.49 -0.59
CA PHE A 58 15.76 17.49 -0.06
C PHE A 58 15.31 16.50 -1.14
N ALA A 59 15.08 15.24 -0.74
CA ALA A 59 14.60 14.21 -1.63
C ALA A 59 13.12 14.44 -1.98
N PRO A 60 12.73 14.47 -3.28
CA PRO A 60 11.34 14.72 -3.71
C PRO A 60 10.44 13.49 -3.66
N ASP A 61 10.97 12.30 -3.44
CA ASP A 61 10.28 11.01 -3.46
C ASP A 61 9.10 10.95 -2.47
N VAL A 62 9.34 11.34 -1.22
CA VAL A 62 8.30 11.37 -0.17
C VAL A 62 7.18 12.37 -0.47
N LEU A 63 7.52 13.51 -1.07
CA LEU A 63 6.52 14.48 -1.53
C LEU A 63 5.66 13.89 -2.65
N GLY A 64 6.26 13.03 -3.47
CA GLY A 64 5.57 12.30 -4.53
C GLY A 64 4.45 11.40 -4.00
N VAL A 65 4.61 10.77 -2.83
CA VAL A 65 3.55 9.98 -2.16
C VAL A 65 2.36 10.87 -1.82
N SER A 66 2.60 11.98 -1.14
CA SER A 66 1.54 12.92 -0.75
C SER A 66 0.83 13.54 -1.96
N ALA A 67 1.59 13.87 -3.01
CA ALA A 67 1.01 14.43 -4.25
C ALA A 67 0.14 13.39 -4.98
N ALA A 68 0.58 12.14 -5.07
CA ALA A 68 -0.18 11.05 -5.67
C ALA A 68 -1.46 10.74 -4.86
N SER A 69 -1.35 10.64 -3.54
CA SER A 69 -2.49 10.45 -2.63
C SER A 69 -3.53 11.54 -2.80
N LEU A 70 -3.11 12.81 -2.77
CA LEU A 70 -4.01 13.94 -2.94
C LEU A 70 -4.68 13.95 -4.32
N ALA A 71 -3.95 13.66 -5.39
CA ALA A 71 -4.51 13.60 -6.74
C ALA A 71 -5.60 12.52 -6.86
N ILE A 72 -5.37 11.34 -6.27
CA ILE A 72 -6.35 10.26 -6.22
C ILE A 72 -7.54 10.66 -5.34
N GLY A 73 -7.27 11.25 -4.17
CA GLY A 73 -8.30 11.75 -3.26
C GLY A 73 -9.23 12.79 -3.87
N LEU A 74 -8.71 13.66 -4.73
CA LEU A 74 -9.51 14.66 -5.47
C LEU A 74 -10.28 14.08 -6.66
N SER A 75 -9.91 12.91 -7.15
CA SER A 75 -10.54 12.23 -8.28
C SER A 75 -11.83 11.52 -7.89
N GLU A 76 -12.50 10.91 -8.85
CA GLU A 76 -13.66 10.04 -8.63
C GLU A 76 -13.31 8.62 -8.16
N LEU A 77 -12.02 8.29 -8.03
CA LEU A 77 -11.57 6.97 -7.62
C LEU A 77 -11.96 6.67 -6.16
N PRO A 78 -12.28 5.40 -5.83
CA PRO A 78 -12.66 4.99 -4.49
C PRO A 78 -11.41 4.87 -3.61
N PHE A 79 -11.03 5.94 -2.98
CA PHE A 79 -9.85 6.07 -2.13
C PHE A 79 -10.31 6.54 -0.77
N GLU A 80 -10.17 5.69 0.23
CA GLU A 80 -10.84 5.87 1.52
C GLU A 80 -10.09 6.80 2.44
N GLU A 81 -8.76 6.69 2.52
CA GLU A 81 -7.93 7.47 3.42
C GLU A 81 -6.76 8.13 2.67
N GLN A 82 -6.38 9.33 3.10
CA GLN A 82 -5.21 9.99 2.57
C GLN A 82 -3.93 9.36 3.13
N VAL A 83 -2.92 9.27 2.28
CA VAL A 83 -1.59 8.75 2.61
C VAL A 83 -0.55 9.86 2.49
N ALA A 84 0.37 9.91 3.42
CA ALA A 84 1.55 10.76 3.32
C ALA A 84 2.80 9.97 3.65
N ALA A 85 3.96 10.48 3.24
CA ALA A 85 5.24 9.93 3.59
C ALA A 85 6.20 11.02 4.03
N VAL A 86 7.12 10.64 4.91
CA VAL A 86 8.24 11.47 5.33
C VAL A 86 9.52 10.64 5.37
N ARG A 87 10.65 11.31 5.17
CA ARG A 87 11.97 10.73 5.45
C ARG A 87 12.38 11.11 6.87
N VAL A 88 12.93 10.16 7.59
CA VAL A 88 13.43 10.35 8.96
C VAL A 88 14.85 9.82 9.02
N ALA A 89 15.75 10.65 9.51
CA ALA A 89 17.13 10.25 9.82
C ALA A 89 17.38 10.26 11.32
N VAL A 90 18.31 9.46 11.81
CA VAL A 90 18.82 9.56 13.18
C VAL A 90 20.23 10.13 13.15
N LEU A 91 20.42 11.25 13.83
CA LEU A 91 21.69 11.94 13.97
C LEU A 91 21.99 12.10 15.46
N ASP A 92 23.14 11.65 15.91
CA ASP A 92 23.54 11.70 17.32
C ASP A 92 22.46 11.13 18.27
N GLY A 93 21.80 10.03 17.85
CA GLY A 93 20.74 9.37 18.61
C GLY A 93 19.39 10.10 18.63
N GLN A 94 19.22 11.17 17.86
CA GLN A 94 17.96 11.94 17.79
C GLN A 94 17.29 11.83 16.41
N PRO A 95 15.97 11.60 16.34
CA PRO A 95 15.25 11.56 15.08
C PRO A 95 15.11 12.98 14.50
N VAL A 96 15.45 13.12 13.23
CA VAL A 96 15.30 14.33 12.42
C VAL A 96 14.34 14.01 11.28
N VAL A 97 13.17 14.64 11.26
CA VAL A 97 12.18 14.47 10.19
C VAL A 97 12.47 15.44 9.05
N LEU A 98 12.36 14.97 7.82
CA LEU A 98 12.73 15.67 6.59
C LEU A 98 14.19 16.12 6.57
N PRO A 99 15.14 15.19 6.73
CA PRO A 99 16.56 15.53 6.70
C PRO A 99 16.99 15.97 5.30
N SER A 100 18.01 16.82 5.23
CA SER A 100 18.70 17.14 3.98
C SER A 100 19.59 15.97 3.53
N TYR A 101 20.01 15.97 2.24
CA TYR A 101 20.96 14.97 1.73
C TYR A 101 22.25 14.91 2.52
N ASP A 102 22.80 16.06 2.97
CA ASP A 102 24.01 16.11 3.79
C ASP A 102 23.80 15.45 5.15
N GLN A 103 22.61 15.59 5.74
CA GLN A 103 22.25 14.94 6.99
C GLN A 103 22.06 13.43 6.81
N VAL A 104 21.41 13.01 5.73
CA VAL A 104 21.24 11.58 5.41
C VAL A 104 22.60 10.90 5.21
N ALA A 105 23.55 11.58 4.57
CA ALA A 105 24.87 11.02 4.28
C ALA A 105 25.70 10.64 5.52
N VAL A 106 25.38 11.23 6.68
CA VAL A 106 26.10 11.00 7.96
C VAL A 106 25.20 10.38 9.03
N ALA A 107 23.97 9.99 8.68
CA ALA A 107 23.00 9.46 9.62
C ALA A 107 23.25 7.98 9.94
N ASP A 108 23.00 7.59 11.19
CA ASP A 108 23.01 6.19 11.62
C ASP A 108 21.79 5.42 11.14
N LEU A 109 20.69 6.12 10.83
CA LEU A 109 19.43 5.58 10.32
C LEU A 109 18.87 6.52 9.26
N ASP A 110 18.44 5.96 8.14
CA ASP A 110 17.68 6.65 7.09
C ASP A 110 16.44 5.82 6.76
N LEU A 111 15.25 6.33 7.09
CA LEU A 111 13.96 5.69 6.86
C LEU A 111 13.05 6.58 6.02
N VAL A 112 12.33 5.97 5.11
CA VAL A 112 11.08 6.49 4.55
C VAL A 112 9.93 5.82 5.29
N VAL A 113 9.11 6.62 5.94
CA VAL A 113 7.90 6.17 6.65
C VAL A 113 6.70 6.71 5.89
N ALA A 114 5.74 5.84 5.56
CA ALA A 114 4.48 6.24 4.98
C ALA A 114 3.31 5.64 5.75
N GLY A 115 2.20 6.36 5.77
CA GLY A 115 1.02 5.95 6.52
C GLY A 115 -0.18 6.85 6.28
N THR A 116 -1.26 6.47 6.93
CA THR A 116 -2.49 7.26 7.07
C THR A 116 -2.46 8.07 8.37
N GLU A 117 -3.52 8.77 8.70
CA GLU A 117 -3.64 9.42 9.99
C GLU A 117 -3.59 8.43 11.16
N ASN A 118 -4.07 7.20 10.96
CA ASN A 118 -4.29 6.22 12.03
C ASN A 118 -3.25 5.11 12.07
N SER A 119 -2.50 4.90 11.00
CA SER A 119 -1.58 3.75 10.88
C SER A 119 -0.34 4.04 10.03
N VAL A 120 0.74 3.33 10.32
CA VAL A 120 1.92 3.24 9.47
C VAL A 120 1.74 2.05 8.55
N CYS A 121 1.79 2.25 7.23
CA CYS A 121 1.58 1.21 6.24
C CYS A 121 2.85 0.82 5.46
N MET A 122 3.91 1.64 5.51
CA MET A 122 5.18 1.32 4.87
C MET A 122 6.34 1.91 5.66
N VAL A 123 7.39 1.12 5.82
CA VAL A 123 8.70 1.55 6.29
C VAL A 123 9.74 0.97 5.35
N GLU A 124 10.65 1.80 4.86
CA GLU A 124 11.77 1.39 4.00
C GLU A 124 13.00 2.23 4.32
N GLY A 125 14.15 1.59 4.44
CA GLY A 125 15.40 2.31 4.71
C GLY A 125 16.54 1.40 5.08
N GLY A 126 17.60 2.02 5.61
CA GLY A 126 18.82 1.36 6.07
C GLY A 126 19.27 1.90 7.42
N ALA A 127 19.96 1.06 8.18
CA ALA A 127 20.47 1.38 9.49
C ALA A 127 21.89 0.83 9.70
N TYR A 128 22.69 1.55 10.45
CA TYR A 128 24.02 1.14 10.91
C TYR A 128 23.94 0.78 12.40
N GLU A 129 23.52 -0.45 12.71
CA GLU A 129 23.48 -1.03 14.07
C GLU A 129 22.76 -0.16 15.13
N VAL A 130 21.65 0.49 14.77
CA VAL A 130 20.82 1.24 15.73
C VAL A 130 19.95 0.29 16.56
N SER A 131 19.61 0.70 17.79
CA SER A 131 18.74 -0.09 18.66
C SER A 131 17.29 -0.10 18.14
N GLU A 132 16.52 -1.13 18.53
CA GLU A 132 15.10 -1.23 18.22
C GLU A 132 14.31 -0.05 18.78
N GLU A 133 14.66 0.43 19.97
CA GLU A 133 14.03 1.59 20.62
C GLU A 133 14.23 2.86 19.78
N THR A 134 15.44 3.08 19.26
CA THR A 134 15.75 4.22 18.39
C THR A 134 14.98 4.13 17.08
N MET A 135 14.87 2.95 16.50
CA MET A 135 14.06 2.70 15.30
C MET A 135 12.59 3.04 15.53
N ILE A 136 11.99 2.55 16.62
CA ILE A 136 10.61 2.82 16.99
C ILE A 136 10.38 4.32 17.20
N GLN A 137 11.27 5.00 17.90
CA GLN A 137 11.19 6.46 18.10
C GLN A 137 11.23 7.23 16.78
N ALA A 138 12.10 6.83 15.84
CA ALA A 138 12.17 7.43 14.52
C ALA A 138 10.88 7.25 13.72
N ILE A 139 10.29 6.05 13.73
CA ILE A 139 9.02 5.77 13.05
C ILE A 139 7.89 6.61 13.66
N LEU A 140 7.79 6.67 14.99
CA LEU A 140 6.76 7.45 15.68
C LEU A 140 6.91 8.94 15.41
N ALA A 141 8.13 9.48 15.42
CA ALA A 141 8.38 10.89 15.08
C ALA A 141 7.95 11.19 13.64
N GLY A 142 8.21 10.30 12.70
CA GLY A 142 7.73 10.41 11.32
C GLY A 142 6.21 10.38 11.23
N HIS A 143 5.56 9.48 11.95
CA HIS A 143 4.10 9.34 11.93
C HIS A 143 3.36 10.57 12.45
N GLU A 144 3.90 11.27 13.46
CA GLU A 144 3.29 12.54 13.92
C GLU A 144 3.23 13.59 12.81
N VAL A 145 4.25 13.68 11.94
CA VAL A 145 4.22 14.58 10.80
C VAL A 145 3.28 14.08 9.70
N ILE A 146 3.23 12.76 9.46
CA ILE A 146 2.30 12.13 8.51
C ILE A 146 0.85 12.49 8.86
N LYS A 147 0.46 12.44 10.14
CA LYS A 147 -0.89 12.83 10.59
C LYS A 147 -1.24 14.25 10.16
N LEU A 148 -0.31 15.20 10.32
CA LEU A 148 -0.54 16.58 9.91
C LEU A 148 -0.72 16.70 8.39
N LEU A 149 0.10 15.99 7.62
CA LEU A 149 0.01 15.98 6.16
C LEU A 149 -1.29 15.35 5.68
N CYS A 150 -1.72 14.24 6.28
CA CYS A 150 -2.99 13.58 5.94
C CYS A 150 -4.19 14.47 6.23
N ARG A 151 -4.23 15.16 7.39
CA ARG A 151 -5.27 16.12 7.72
C ARG A 151 -5.35 17.28 6.73
N ALA A 152 -4.20 17.86 6.37
CA ALA A 152 -4.16 18.94 5.37
C ALA A 152 -4.65 18.48 4.00
N GLN A 153 -4.32 17.24 3.58
CA GLN A 153 -4.85 16.66 2.36
C GLN A 153 -6.36 16.44 2.44
N GLN A 154 -6.85 15.91 3.58
CA GLN A 154 -8.28 15.66 3.78
C GLN A 154 -9.10 16.94 3.72
N GLU A 155 -8.64 18.04 4.34
CA GLU A 155 -9.30 19.35 4.24
C GLU A 155 -9.47 19.82 2.80
N LEU A 156 -8.48 19.55 1.93
CA LEU A 156 -8.56 19.90 0.52
C LEU A 156 -9.50 18.96 -0.26
N VAL A 157 -9.45 17.69 0.04
CA VAL A 157 -10.36 16.67 -0.54
C VAL A 157 -11.81 17.01 -0.20
N ASP A 158 -12.11 17.35 1.03
CA ASP A 158 -13.47 17.70 1.47
C ASP A 158 -14.04 18.94 0.72
N ARG A 159 -13.17 19.86 0.32
CA ARG A 159 -13.57 21.09 -0.41
C ARG A 159 -13.69 20.91 -1.91
N CYS A 160 -12.85 20.06 -2.51
CA CYS A 160 -12.60 20.09 -3.96
C CYS A 160 -12.75 18.75 -4.65
N SER A 161 -13.01 17.63 -3.91
CA SER A 161 -13.09 16.31 -4.54
C SER A 161 -14.31 16.16 -5.45
N LYS A 162 -14.16 15.32 -6.45
CA LYS A 162 -15.28 14.83 -7.25
C LYS A 162 -16.08 13.79 -6.45
N PRO A 163 -17.37 13.59 -6.76
CA PRO A 163 -18.13 12.48 -6.22
C PRO A 163 -17.42 11.16 -6.50
N LYS A 164 -17.27 10.32 -5.47
CA LYS A 164 -16.63 9.01 -5.60
C LYS A 164 -17.51 8.06 -6.37
N MET A 165 -16.89 7.21 -7.21
CA MET A 165 -17.61 6.15 -7.89
C MET A 165 -18.14 5.13 -6.89
N VAL A 166 -19.35 4.68 -7.12
CA VAL A 166 -19.95 3.61 -6.34
C VAL A 166 -19.49 2.28 -6.94
N LEU A 167 -18.84 1.46 -6.11
CA LEU A 167 -18.48 0.10 -6.48
C LEU A 167 -19.64 -0.82 -6.17
N THR A 168 -19.97 -1.68 -7.12
CA THR A 168 -20.89 -2.79 -6.84
C THR A 168 -20.06 -3.85 -6.08
N PRO A 169 -20.45 -4.23 -4.89
CA PRO A 169 -19.76 -5.29 -4.15
C PRO A 169 -19.75 -6.57 -4.98
N LYS A 170 -18.56 -7.14 -5.23
CA LYS A 170 -18.44 -8.38 -5.99
C LYS A 170 -19.04 -9.58 -5.23
N ASN A 171 -19.03 -9.47 -3.90
CA ASN A 171 -19.40 -10.54 -2.98
C ASN A 171 -20.32 -10.01 -1.86
N ALA A 172 -21.34 -9.23 -2.20
CA ALA A 172 -22.31 -8.76 -1.25
C ALA A 172 -23.70 -9.28 -1.62
N GLY A 173 -24.40 -9.78 -0.63
CA GLY A 173 -25.76 -10.25 -0.74
C GLY A 173 -25.98 -11.44 0.18
N GLU A 174 -27.24 -11.77 0.42
CA GLU A 174 -27.64 -12.90 1.28
C GLU A 174 -27.00 -14.23 0.84
N ALA A 175 -26.78 -14.43 -0.47
CA ALA A 175 -26.14 -15.63 -1.01
C ALA A 175 -24.66 -15.74 -0.57
N HIS A 176 -23.92 -14.63 -0.53
CA HIS A 176 -22.52 -14.63 -0.09
C HIS A 176 -22.39 -14.88 1.41
N GLU A 177 -23.26 -14.25 2.22
CA GLU A 177 -23.30 -14.48 3.67
C GLU A 177 -23.66 -15.93 4.00
N GLN A 178 -24.62 -16.49 3.27
CA GLN A 178 -24.98 -17.91 3.39
C GLN A 178 -23.85 -18.84 2.98
N LEU A 179 -23.14 -18.51 1.90
CA LEU A 179 -21.97 -19.26 1.44
C LEU A 179 -20.87 -19.27 2.48
N GLU A 180 -20.50 -18.10 3.02
CA GLU A 180 -19.49 -17.98 4.05
C GLU A 180 -19.86 -18.75 5.33
N ALA A 181 -21.09 -18.64 5.77
CA ALA A 181 -21.59 -19.39 6.92
C ALA A 181 -21.53 -20.91 6.68
N THR A 182 -21.95 -21.37 5.50
CA THR A 182 -21.92 -22.80 5.14
C THR A 182 -20.48 -23.32 5.05
N ILE A 183 -19.58 -22.60 4.42
CA ILE A 183 -18.16 -22.98 4.35
C ILE A 183 -17.55 -23.04 5.77
N LYS A 184 -17.86 -22.09 6.63
CA LYS A 184 -17.43 -22.12 8.04
C LYS A 184 -17.91 -23.36 8.77
N GLU A 185 -19.15 -23.76 8.57
CA GLU A 185 -19.68 -25.01 9.17
C GLU A 185 -18.94 -26.26 8.66
N VAL A 186 -18.61 -26.30 7.37
CA VAL A 186 -18.04 -27.49 6.73
C VAL A 186 -16.58 -27.72 7.07
N ILE A 187 -15.76 -26.65 7.06
CA ILE A 187 -14.29 -26.82 7.13
C ILE A 187 -13.61 -26.05 8.25
N PHE A 188 -14.30 -25.17 9.00
CA PHE A 188 -13.63 -24.26 9.95
C PHE A 188 -12.76 -24.99 10.98
N GLN A 189 -13.25 -26.07 11.58
CA GLN A 189 -12.48 -26.79 12.59
C GLN A 189 -11.22 -27.43 11.99
N GLU A 190 -11.35 -28.09 10.85
CA GLU A 190 -10.22 -28.73 10.19
C GLU A 190 -9.21 -27.70 9.64
N LEU A 191 -9.70 -26.55 9.13
CA LEU A 191 -8.85 -25.43 8.73
C LEU A 191 -8.06 -24.88 9.93
N SER A 192 -8.75 -24.67 11.05
CA SER A 192 -8.11 -24.21 12.29
C SER A 192 -7.02 -25.19 12.76
N ASP A 193 -7.33 -26.49 12.80
CA ASP A 193 -6.39 -27.52 13.20
C ASP A 193 -5.18 -27.61 12.26
N THR A 194 -5.42 -27.47 10.94
CA THR A 194 -4.37 -27.44 9.92
C THR A 194 -3.45 -26.22 10.08
N LEU A 195 -4.02 -25.04 10.32
CA LEU A 195 -3.25 -23.81 10.49
C LEU A 195 -2.43 -23.80 11.80
N HIS A 196 -2.90 -24.47 12.87
CA HIS A 196 -2.18 -24.58 14.14
C HIS A 196 -1.16 -25.72 14.13
N THR A 197 -1.16 -26.62 13.15
CA THR A 197 -0.20 -27.70 13.03
C THR A 197 1.05 -27.23 12.29
N PRO A 198 2.26 -27.28 12.91
CA PRO A 198 3.49 -26.91 12.22
C PRO A 198 3.74 -27.84 11.03
N MET A 199 3.79 -27.26 9.83
CA MET A 199 4.00 -27.98 8.58
C MET A 199 5.08 -27.28 7.73
N VAL A 200 5.84 -28.05 6.95
CA VAL A 200 6.70 -27.48 5.93
C VAL A 200 5.86 -27.07 4.70
N LYS A 201 6.40 -26.14 3.91
CA LYS A 201 5.69 -25.57 2.76
C LYS A 201 5.12 -26.61 1.79
N THR A 202 5.86 -27.72 1.59
CA THR A 202 5.47 -28.81 0.69
C THR A 202 4.30 -29.65 1.20
N GLU A 203 3.99 -29.61 2.50
CA GLU A 203 2.87 -30.29 3.13
C GLU A 203 1.67 -29.35 3.30
N HIS A 204 1.95 -28.08 3.62
CA HIS A 204 0.91 -27.07 3.87
C HIS A 204 0.00 -26.84 2.65
N TYR A 205 0.58 -26.65 1.46
CA TYR A 205 -0.23 -26.37 0.26
C TYR A 205 -1.16 -27.53 -0.13
N PRO A 206 -0.72 -28.80 -0.16
CA PRO A 206 -1.62 -29.93 -0.39
C PRO A 206 -2.72 -30.07 0.66
N ALA A 207 -2.42 -29.79 1.95
CA ALA A 207 -3.42 -29.83 3.00
C ALA A 207 -4.49 -28.76 2.81
N MET A 208 -4.11 -27.53 2.46
CA MET A 208 -5.06 -26.45 2.15
C MET A 208 -5.91 -26.75 0.90
N ALA A 209 -5.30 -27.29 -0.16
CA ALA A 209 -6.01 -27.69 -1.38
C ALA A 209 -7.04 -28.81 -1.10
N ALA A 210 -6.72 -29.76 -0.24
CA ALA A 210 -7.66 -30.81 0.16
C ALA A 210 -8.88 -30.25 0.93
N LEU A 211 -8.69 -29.22 1.76
CA LEU A 211 -9.78 -28.54 2.45
C LEU A 211 -10.66 -27.74 1.49
N GLU A 212 -10.06 -27.09 0.51
CA GLU A 212 -10.77 -26.38 -0.56
C GLU A 212 -11.61 -27.36 -1.38
N GLU A 213 -11.04 -28.47 -1.83
CA GLU A 213 -11.75 -29.53 -2.55
C GLU A 213 -12.90 -30.12 -1.73
N LYS A 214 -12.68 -30.32 -0.42
CA LYS A 214 -13.73 -30.77 0.49
C LYS A 214 -14.89 -29.77 0.63
N ALA A 215 -14.58 -28.49 0.72
CA ALA A 215 -15.60 -27.43 0.77
C ALA A 215 -16.43 -27.38 -0.52
N LEU A 216 -15.76 -27.48 -1.68
CA LEU A 216 -16.42 -27.48 -2.98
C LEU A 216 -17.26 -28.75 -3.24
N ALA A 217 -16.90 -29.87 -2.63
CA ALA A 217 -17.64 -31.12 -2.74
C ALA A 217 -18.91 -31.17 -1.87
N ASP A 218 -19.10 -30.25 -0.92
CA ASP A 218 -20.33 -30.19 -0.10
C ASP A 218 -21.52 -29.70 -0.95
N GLU A 219 -22.58 -30.49 -1.00
CA GLU A 219 -23.77 -30.19 -1.81
C GLU A 219 -24.41 -28.83 -1.48
N ARG A 220 -24.31 -28.36 -0.24
CA ARG A 220 -24.85 -27.06 0.20
C ARG A 220 -24.02 -25.90 -0.35
N VAL A 221 -22.69 -26.05 -0.36
CA VAL A 221 -21.76 -25.07 -0.93
C VAL A 221 -21.96 -25.01 -2.45
N PHE A 222 -22.00 -26.16 -3.10
CA PHE A 222 -22.22 -26.27 -4.54
C PHE A 222 -23.56 -25.67 -4.99
N ALA A 223 -24.62 -25.88 -4.21
CA ALA A 223 -25.95 -25.33 -4.50
C ALA A 223 -26.01 -23.79 -4.47
N ILE A 224 -25.13 -23.14 -3.69
CA ILE A 224 -25.04 -21.67 -3.59
C ILE A 224 -24.18 -21.10 -4.72
N ILE A 225 -23.04 -21.73 -5.03
CA ILE A 225 -22.09 -21.25 -6.04
C ILE A 225 -22.66 -21.42 -7.47
N GLY A 226 -23.36 -22.53 -7.76
CA GLY A 226 -23.84 -22.87 -9.10
C GLY A 226 -22.75 -23.44 -10.02
N GLU A 227 -23.16 -24.04 -11.14
CA GLU A 227 -22.24 -24.68 -12.09
C GLU A 227 -21.30 -23.71 -12.84
N ASP A 228 -21.69 -22.44 -12.98
CA ASP A 228 -20.96 -21.45 -13.80
C ASP A 228 -19.83 -20.70 -13.08
N GLU A 229 -19.68 -20.84 -11.75
CA GLU A 229 -18.67 -20.12 -10.97
C GLU A 229 -17.53 -21.02 -10.42
N VAL A 230 -17.56 -22.33 -10.69
CA VAL A 230 -16.54 -23.30 -10.24
C VAL A 230 -15.34 -23.39 -11.22
N LEU A 231 -15.34 -22.60 -12.28
CA LEU A 231 -14.24 -22.45 -13.24
C LEU A 231 -13.52 -21.13 -13.03
#